data_a326671154c2e5d9127eecd03bf23b3e
#
_entry.id   a326671154c2e5d9127eecd03bf23b3e
#
_cell.length_a   1.000
_cell.length_b   1.000
_cell.length_c   1.000
_cell.angle_alpha   90.00
_cell.angle_beta   90.00
_cell.angle_gamma   90.00
#
_symmetry.space_group_name_H-M   'P 1'
#
loop_
_entity.id
_entity.type
_entity.pdbx_description
1 polymer ?
#
loop_
_entity_poly.entity_id
_entity_poly.type
_entity_poly.pdbx_seq_one_letter_code
_entity_poly.pdbx_strand_id
1 'polypeptide(L)'
;MRVIQNYDPKDITMDLLYNDDTWGAIELNVDLDIDQLQSYYFDIKNKHSHQYFNFQDFPERLSIEISKQYMELGYCGYYCGPIAGYTLAWPVERYEPIPPSSQANVDMFPETLDPEFYEKCNVLPRFRFGYMNTLLDMLGEDSFKQCIITEHGPEATIQTHKDSNAKKLHIPLATNEQALFTFGENREVKFNMRVGKIYILNTSAFHGTENYGESTRAHFITRVDETRIQDVIAL
;
A
#
# COMPACT_ATOMS: atom_id res chain seq x y z
N MET A 1 -18.53 -1.52 9.37
CA MET A 1 -17.56 -2.40 8.70
C MET A 1 -16.91 -3.35 9.68
N ARG A 2 -16.38 -4.47 9.24
CA ARG A 2 -15.72 -5.48 10.09
C ARG A 2 -14.33 -5.83 9.53
N VAL A 3 -13.47 -6.34 10.41
CA VAL A 3 -12.20 -6.99 10.04
C VAL A 3 -12.42 -8.50 10.16
N ILE A 4 -12.14 -9.22 9.09
CA ILE A 4 -12.22 -10.68 9.04
C ILE A 4 -10.80 -11.20 9.26
N GLN A 5 -10.59 -12.05 10.26
CA GLN A 5 -9.27 -12.58 10.60
C GLN A 5 -9.13 -14.06 10.24
N ASN A 6 -7.91 -14.47 9.95
CA ASN A 6 -7.55 -15.85 9.65
C ASN A 6 -8.39 -16.47 8.52
N TYR A 7 -8.63 -15.71 7.46
CA TYR A 7 -9.44 -16.13 6.33
C TYR A 7 -8.64 -17.01 5.38
N ASP A 8 -9.15 -18.19 5.03
CA ASP A 8 -8.48 -19.06 4.07
C ASP A 8 -8.55 -18.41 2.66
N PRO A 9 -7.42 -18.19 1.98
CA PRO A 9 -7.43 -17.64 0.63
C PRO A 9 -8.33 -18.39 -0.35
N LYS A 10 -8.47 -19.71 -0.18
CA LYS A 10 -9.32 -20.57 -1.03
C LYS A 10 -10.80 -20.22 -0.94
N ASP A 11 -11.24 -19.63 0.18
CA ASP A 11 -12.64 -19.26 0.41
C ASP A 11 -12.97 -17.88 -0.15
N ILE A 12 -11.97 -17.14 -0.67
CA ILE A 12 -12.19 -15.83 -1.29
C ILE A 12 -12.99 -16.01 -2.58
N THR A 13 -14.08 -15.27 -2.67
CA THR A 13 -14.94 -15.24 -3.87
C THR A 13 -15.03 -13.82 -4.41
N MET A 14 -15.33 -13.68 -5.69
CA MET A 14 -15.59 -12.39 -6.31
C MET A 14 -16.80 -11.69 -5.66
N ASP A 15 -17.78 -12.47 -5.21
CA ASP A 15 -18.94 -11.94 -4.48
C ASP A 15 -18.53 -11.31 -3.16
N LEU A 16 -17.67 -11.97 -2.38
CA LEU A 16 -17.09 -11.41 -1.16
C LEU A 16 -16.31 -10.11 -1.45
N LEU A 17 -15.48 -10.10 -2.49
CA LEU A 17 -14.62 -8.96 -2.77
C LEU A 17 -15.40 -7.73 -3.28
N TYR A 18 -16.44 -7.92 -4.10
CA TYR A 18 -17.06 -6.81 -4.83
C TYR A 18 -18.51 -6.54 -4.48
N ASN A 19 -19.24 -7.49 -3.93
CA ASN A 19 -20.67 -7.36 -3.63
C ASN A 19 -20.97 -7.32 -2.12
N ASP A 20 -20.02 -7.68 -1.24
CA ASP A 20 -20.17 -7.55 0.21
C ASP A 20 -19.51 -6.26 0.71
N ASP A 21 -20.30 -5.24 0.98
CA ASP A 21 -19.84 -3.95 1.51
C ASP A 21 -19.64 -3.93 3.04
N THR A 22 -19.82 -5.06 3.71
CA THR A 22 -19.78 -5.11 5.18
C THR A 22 -18.38 -5.22 5.76
N TRP A 23 -17.39 -5.59 4.96
CA TRP A 23 -16.00 -5.74 5.39
C TRP A 23 -15.13 -4.55 4.98
N GLY A 24 -14.12 -4.27 5.81
CA GLY A 24 -13.06 -3.29 5.55
C GLY A 24 -11.73 -3.96 5.27
N ALA A 25 -11.39 -4.99 6.05
CA ALA A 25 -10.16 -5.75 5.90
C ALA A 25 -10.39 -7.25 6.05
N ILE A 26 -9.64 -8.03 5.28
CA ILE A 26 -9.53 -9.49 5.39
C ILE A 26 -8.07 -9.82 5.68
N GLU A 27 -7.77 -10.39 6.83
CA GLU A 27 -6.47 -10.96 7.14
C GLU A 27 -6.43 -12.40 6.63
N LEU A 28 -5.51 -12.68 5.72
CA LEU A 28 -5.36 -14.03 5.17
C LEU A 28 -4.70 -14.96 6.18
N ASN A 29 -5.14 -16.21 6.21
CA ASN A 29 -4.50 -17.29 6.96
C ASN A 29 -3.22 -17.76 6.24
N VAL A 30 -2.28 -16.86 6.10
CA VAL A 30 -0.95 -17.07 5.48
C VAL A 30 0.07 -16.40 6.38
N ASP A 31 1.15 -17.11 6.67
CA ASP A 31 2.30 -16.57 7.40
C ASP A 31 3.48 -16.41 6.45
N LEU A 32 4.04 -15.21 6.40
CA LEU A 32 5.25 -14.90 5.65
C LEU A 32 6.47 -15.08 6.54
N ASP A 33 7.61 -15.40 5.95
CA ASP A 33 8.89 -15.40 6.65
C ASP A 33 9.28 -13.95 7.02
N ILE A 34 9.09 -13.63 8.31
CA ILE A 34 9.28 -12.27 8.82
C ILE A 34 10.73 -11.83 8.68
N ASP A 35 11.68 -12.71 8.94
CA ASP A 35 13.11 -12.37 8.91
C ASP A 35 13.55 -12.04 7.48
N GLN A 36 13.14 -12.84 6.50
CA GLN A 36 13.42 -12.57 5.09
C GLN A 36 12.70 -11.32 4.57
N LEU A 37 11.44 -11.11 4.97
CA LEU A 37 10.66 -9.95 4.60
C LEU A 37 11.29 -8.65 5.13
N GLN A 38 11.70 -8.64 6.39
CA GLN A 38 12.36 -7.49 7.01
C GLN A 38 13.76 -7.28 6.44
N SER A 39 14.52 -8.37 6.20
CA SER A 39 15.83 -8.29 5.53
C SER A 39 15.71 -7.63 4.16
N TYR A 40 14.70 -8.02 3.36
CA TYR A 40 14.44 -7.42 2.06
C TYR A 40 14.15 -5.90 2.20
N TYR A 41 13.32 -5.51 3.15
CA TYR A 41 13.01 -4.11 3.40
C TYR A 41 14.25 -3.29 3.80
N PHE A 42 15.09 -3.80 4.71
CA PHE A 42 16.34 -3.16 5.08
C PHE A 42 17.32 -3.07 3.91
N ASP A 43 17.38 -4.10 3.08
CA ASP A 43 18.21 -4.10 1.88
C ASP A 43 17.80 -3.01 0.88
N ILE A 44 16.50 -2.79 0.68
CA ILE A 44 16.01 -1.67 -0.12
C ILE A 44 16.48 -0.35 0.45
N LYS A 45 16.31 -0.12 1.74
CA LYS A 45 16.75 1.12 2.42
C LYS A 45 18.25 1.38 2.26
N ASN A 46 19.05 0.35 2.37
CA ASN A 46 20.52 0.47 2.30
C ASN A 46 21.04 0.60 0.87
N LYS A 47 20.51 -0.20 -0.06
CA LYS A 47 21.01 -0.26 -1.45
C LYS A 47 20.39 0.78 -2.37
N HIS A 48 19.16 1.20 -2.06
CA HIS A 48 18.34 2.06 -2.93
C HIS A 48 17.88 3.34 -2.23
N SER A 49 18.64 3.84 -1.25
CA SER A 49 18.33 5.08 -0.54
C SER A 49 18.12 6.28 -1.47
N HIS A 50 18.80 6.31 -2.62
CA HIS A 50 18.62 7.33 -3.66
C HIS A 50 17.25 7.29 -4.38
N GLN A 51 16.49 6.20 -4.22
CA GLN A 51 15.12 6.05 -4.73
C GLN A 51 14.06 6.40 -3.68
N TYR A 52 14.49 6.76 -2.47
CA TYR A 52 13.60 7.14 -1.38
C TYR A 52 12.95 8.47 -1.68
N PHE A 53 11.63 8.50 -1.69
CA PHE A 53 10.84 9.71 -1.81
C PHE A 53 10.33 10.13 -0.44
N ASN A 54 10.70 11.33 -0.01
CA ASN A 54 10.20 11.93 1.22
C ASN A 54 9.32 13.12 0.87
N PHE A 55 8.05 13.07 1.25
CA PHE A 55 7.10 14.14 0.95
C PHE A 55 7.49 15.48 1.58
N GLN A 56 8.22 15.46 2.69
CA GLN A 56 8.68 16.69 3.34
C GLN A 56 9.75 17.44 2.52
N ASP A 57 10.47 16.74 1.66
CA ASP A 57 11.50 17.36 0.80
C ASP A 57 10.90 18.09 -0.40
N PHE A 58 9.59 17.94 -0.65
CA PHE A 58 8.88 18.52 -1.78
C PHE A 58 7.62 19.33 -1.38
N PRO A 59 7.70 20.21 -0.37
CA PRO A 59 6.53 20.89 0.20
C PRO A 59 5.79 21.79 -0.79
N GLU A 60 6.48 22.36 -1.76
CA GLU A 60 5.88 23.27 -2.75
C GLU A 60 5.04 22.52 -3.81
N ARG A 61 5.37 21.27 -4.09
CA ARG A 61 4.66 20.43 -5.08
C ARG A 61 3.45 19.70 -4.50
N LEU A 62 3.48 19.49 -3.20
CA LEU A 62 2.38 18.88 -2.44
C LEU A 62 1.66 19.92 -1.60
N SER A 63 1.53 21.14 -2.14
CA SER A 63 1.01 22.28 -1.38
C SER A 63 -0.36 21.97 -0.79
N ILE A 64 -0.58 22.52 0.40
CA ILE A 64 -1.87 22.50 1.11
C ILE A 64 -3.04 22.91 0.20
N GLU A 65 -2.79 23.75 -0.77
CA GLU A 65 -3.77 24.28 -1.71
C GLU A 65 -4.22 23.24 -2.74
N ILE A 66 -3.29 22.45 -3.29
CA ILE A 66 -3.60 21.34 -4.20
C ILE A 66 -4.35 20.26 -3.43
N SER A 67 -3.90 19.91 -2.24
CA SER A 67 -4.59 18.94 -1.37
C SER A 67 -6.02 19.39 -1.02
N LYS A 68 -6.26 20.69 -0.79
CA LYS A 68 -7.61 21.23 -0.53
C LYS A 68 -8.53 21.13 -1.76
N GLN A 69 -8.03 21.46 -2.95
CA GLN A 69 -8.81 21.33 -4.19
C GLN A 69 -9.22 19.88 -4.44
N TYR A 70 -8.35 18.92 -4.18
CA TYR A 70 -8.68 17.49 -4.32
C TYR A 70 -9.64 17.00 -3.25
N MET A 71 -9.56 17.51 -2.02
CA MET A 71 -10.53 17.23 -0.96
C MET A 71 -11.94 17.76 -1.32
N GLU A 72 -12.04 18.95 -1.88
CA GLU A 72 -13.30 19.53 -2.35
C GLU A 72 -13.93 18.71 -3.48
N LEU A 73 -13.12 18.04 -4.27
CA LEU A 73 -13.55 17.11 -5.33
C LEU A 73 -13.79 15.68 -4.85
N GLY A 74 -13.59 15.39 -3.54
CA GLY A 74 -13.75 14.07 -2.96
C GLY A 74 -12.61 13.10 -3.27
N TYR A 75 -11.50 13.59 -3.84
CA TYR A 75 -10.31 12.81 -4.14
C TYR A 75 -9.25 13.00 -3.05
N CYS A 76 -8.64 11.91 -2.64
CA CYS A 76 -7.52 11.72 -1.73
C CYS A 76 -7.63 12.26 -0.30
N GLY A 77 -7.04 11.44 0.58
CA GLY A 77 -6.82 11.80 1.97
C GLY A 77 -5.70 12.83 2.12
N TYR A 78 -5.90 13.75 3.00
CA TYR A 78 -4.90 14.71 3.40
C TYR A 78 -3.75 13.99 4.13
N TYR A 79 -2.54 14.17 3.63
CA TYR A 79 -1.34 13.63 4.27
C TYR A 79 -0.83 14.60 5.32
N CYS A 80 -0.77 14.16 6.57
CA CYS A 80 -0.20 14.92 7.67
C CYS A 80 0.98 14.16 8.27
N GLY A 81 2.07 14.86 8.55
CA GLY A 81 3.27 14.29 9.16
C GLY A 81 4.22 13.61 8.16
N PRO A 82 5.25 12.91 8.66
CA PRO A 82 6.29 12.33 7.83
C PRO A 82 5.80 11.08 7.09
N ILE A 83 5.52 11.24 5.80
CA ILE A 83 5.18 10.15 4.88
C ILE A 83 6.23 10.09 3.80
N ALA A 84 6.69 8.88 3.50
CA ALA A 84 7.78 8.63 2.58
C ALA A 84 7.67 7.21 1.97
N GLY A 85 8.62 6.82 1.15
CA GLY A 85 8.72 5.43 0.67
C GLY A 85 9.35 5.26 -0.68
N TYR A 86 8.99 4.17 -1.34
CA TYR A 86 9.58 3.71 -2.59
C TYR A 86 8.49 3.25 -3.56
N THR A 87 8.58 3.63 -4.82
CA THR A 87 7.81 3.00 -5.90
C THR A 87 8.65 1.89 -6.51
N LEU A 88 8.17 0.66 -6.42
CA LEU A 88 8.92 -0.53 -6.84
C LEU A 88 8.58 -0.98 -8.26
N ALA A 89 7.42 -0.59 -8.79
CA ALA A 89 6.99 -0.95 -10.14
C ALA A 89 6.76 0.29 -11.01
N TRP A 90 7.31 0.26 -12.22
CA TRP A 90 7.19 1.32 -13.22
C TRP A 90 7.31 0.73 -14.63
N PRO A 91 6.79 1.38 -15.69
CA PRO A 91 6.86 0.85 -17.05
C PRO A 91 8.28 0.75 -17.62
N VAL A 92 9.16 1.67 -17.21
CA VAL A 92 10.55 1.77 -17.66
C VAL A 92 11.48 2.04 -16.49
N GLU A 93 12.76 1.67 -16.65
CA GLU A 93 13.77 1.97 -15.63
C GLU A 93 13.89 3.49 -15.43
N ARG A 94 13.82 3.95 -14.18
CA ARG A 94 14.03 5.33 -13.77
C ARG A 94 14.97 5.38 -12.57
N TYR A 95 15.80 6.40 -12.51
CA TYR A 95 16.80 6.57 -11.44
C TYR A 95 16.45 7.69 -10.47
N GLU A 96 15.53 8.58 -10.83
CA GLU A 96 14.97 9.58 -9.93
C GLU A 96 13.99 8.94 -8.93
N PRO A 97 13.89 9.49 -7.71
CA PRO A 97 12.87 9.05 -6.74
C PRO A 97 11.46 9.24 -7.31
N ILE A 98 10.65 8.20 -7.22
CA ILE A 98 9.24 8.22 -7.65
C ILE A 98 8.37 8.21 -6.39
N PRO A 99 7.44 9.16 -6.24
CA PRO A 99 6.61 9.25 -5.05
C PRO A 99 5.70 8.03 -4.91
N PRO A 100 5.60 7.42 -3.71
CA PRO A 100 4.74 6.26 -3.46
C PRO A 100 3.29 6.67 -3.22
N SER A 101 2.76 7.62 -3.99
CA SER A 101 1.38 8.05 -3.92
C SER A 101 0.85 8.36 -5.31
N SER A 102 -0.38 7.94 -5.59
CA SER A 102 -1.00 8.16 -6.89
C SER A 102 -1.11 9.64 -7.24
N GLN A 103 -1.42 10.50 -6.25
CA GLN A 103 -1.56 11.95 -6.50
C GLN A 103 -0.21 12.59 -6.84
N ALA A 104 0.80 12.34 -6.04
CA ALA A 104 2.13 12.88 -6.32
C ALA A 104 2.71 12.31 -7.64
N ASN A 105 2.34 11.08 -8.01
CA ASN A 105 2.70 10.53 -9.32
C ASN A 105 2.06 11.35 -10.46
N VAL A 106 0.77 11.69 -10.38
CA VAL A 106 0.08 12.50 -11.39
C VAL A 106 0.73 13.87 -11.52
N ASP A 107 1.07 14.51 -10.41
CA ASP A 107 1.67 15.84 -10.41
C ASP A 107 3.09 15.86 -11.04
N MET A 108 3.88 14.79 -10.78
CA MET A 108 5.24 14.68 -11.30
C MET A 108 5.33 13.97 -12.66
N PHE A 109 4.41 13.06 -12.93
CA PHE A 109 4.39 12.18 -14.08
C PHE A 109 2.97 12.11 -14.66
N PRO A 110 2.54 13.13 -15.45
CA PRO A 110 1.17 13.20 -16.00
C PRO A 110 0.75 11.98 -16.82
N GLU A 111 1.71 11.22 -17.36
CA GLU A 111 1.47 9.96 -18.07
C GLU A 111 0.75 8.90 -17.21
N THR A 112 0.78 9.03 -15.88
CA THR A 112 0.07 8.14 -14.95
C THR A 112 -1.45 8.31 -15.01
N LEU A 113 -1.96 9.33 -15.69
CA LEU A 113 -3.38 9.50 -15.98
C LEU A 113 -3.89 8.54 -17.08
N ASP A 114 -2.99 7.95 -17.88
CA ASP A 114 -3.37 6.91 -18.84
C ASP A 114 -3.90 5.69 -18.07
N PRO A 115 -5.15 5.24 -18.33
CA PRO A 115 -5.71 4.07 -17.66
C PRO A 115 -4.88 2.79 -17.86
N GLU A 116 -4.15 2.70 -18.97
CA GLU A 116 -3.29 1.56 -19.29
C GLU A 116 -1.87 1.69 -18.69
N PHE A 117 -1.54 2.81 -18.07
CA PHE A 117 -0.20 3.06 -17.55
C PHE A 117 0.24 1.94 -16.59
N TYR A 118 -0.59 1.64 -15.61
CA TYR A 118 -0.26 0.63 -14.59
C TYR A 118 -0.24 -0.79 -15.14
N GLU A 119 -0.95 -1.06 -16.25
CA GLU A 119 -0.88 -2.37 -16.90
C GLU A 119 0.47 -2.63 -17.57
N LYS A 120 1.22 -1.56 -17.87
CA LYS A 120 2.57 -1.62 -18.43
C LYS A 120 3.65 -1.68 -17.34
N CYS A 121 3.29 -1.46 -16.07
CA CYS A 121 4.24 -1.48 -14.96
C CYS A 121 4.68 -2.91 -14.63
N ASN A 122 5.95 -3.03 -14.25
CA ASN A 122 6.53 -4.25 -13.71
C ASN A 122 7.46 -3.87 -12.54
N VAL A 123 7.69 -4.80 -11.63
CA VAL A 123 8.72 -4.60 -10.61
C VAL A 123 10.06 -4.36 -11.29
N LEU A 124 10.68 -3.22 -10.98
CA LEU A 124 11.94 -2.82 -11.59
C LEU A 124 13.05 -3.83 -11.25
N PRO A 125 13.95 -4.15 -12.20
CA PRO A 125 14.98 -5.18 -12.02
C PRO A 125 15.79 -5.02 -10.74
N ARG A 126 16.10 -3.78 -10.33
CA ARG A 126 16.86 -3.49 -9.12
C ARG A 126 16.16 -3.87 -7.82
N PHE A 127 14.82 -4.06 -7.85
CA PHE A 127 14.03 -4.50 -6.69
C PHE A 127 13.70 -6.01 -6.75
N ARG A 128 14.02 -6.70 -7.84
CA ARG A 128 13.81 -8.16 -8.02
C ARG A 128 14.95 -8.95 -7.38
N PHE A 129 15.02 -8.97 -6.08
CA PHE A 129 16.00 -9.77 -5.33
C PHE A 129 15.40 -10.25 -4.00
N GLY A 130 16.08 -11.23 -3.37
CA GLY A 130 15.69 -11.73 -2.05
C GLY A 130 14.22 -12.17 -2.02
N TYR A 131 13.51 -11.76 -0.97
CA TYR A 131 12.14 -12.18 -0.71
C TYR A 131 11.11 -11.66 -1.73
N MET A 132 11.45 -10.65 -2.54
CA MET A 132 10.57 -10.21 -3.63
C MET A 132 10.27 -11.33 -4.62
N ASN A 133 11.25 -12.17 -4.95
CA ASN A 133 11.02 -13.28 -5.87
C ASN A 133 9.99 -14.27 -5.29
N THR A 134 10.09 -14.57 -4.00
CA THR A 134 9.10 -15.39 -3.29
C THR A 134 7.70 -14.78 -3.34
N LEU A 135 7.59 -13.46 -3.11
CA LEU A 135 6.31 -12.78 -3.19
C LEU A 135 5.74 -12.79 -4.62
N LEU A 136 6.58 -12.60 -5.65
CA LEU A 136 6.16 -12.69 -7.06
C LEU A 136 5.66 -14.08 -7.42
N ASP A 137 6.33 -15.12 -6.96
CA ASP A 137 5.92 -16.51 -7.17
C ASP A 137 4.60 -16.83 -6.47
N MET A 138 4.42 -16.32 -5.25
CA MET A 138 3.23 -16.54 -4.42
C MET A 138 2.00 -15.77 -4.93
N LEU A 139 2.16 -14.47 -5.20
CA LEU A 139 1.05 -13.55 -5.47
C LEU A 139 0.82 -13.29 -6.97
N GLY A 140 1.78 -13.67 -7.83
CA GLY A 140 1.75 -13.42 -9.26
C GLY A 140 2.25 -12.02 -9.66
N GLU A 141 2.86 -11.93 -10.83
CA GLU A 141 3.42 -10.67 -11.39
C GLU A 141 2.36 -9.55 -11.50
N ASP A 142 1.13 -9.89 -11.87
CA ASP A 142 0.05 -8.90 -12.06
C ASP A 142 -0.35 -8.21 -10.75
N SER A 143 -0.18 -8.86 -9.60
CA SER A 143 -0.36 -8.23 -8.30
C SER A 143 0.61 -7.07 -8.08
N PHE A 144 1.77 -7.06 -8.74
CA PHE A 144 2.84 -6.10 -8.48
C PHE A 144 2.91 -4.92 -9.45
N LYS A 145 1.93 -4.77 -10.35
CA LYS A 145 1.90 -3.66 -11.31
C LYS A 145 1.78 -2.27 -10.65
N GLN A 146 1.28 -2.18 -9.43
CA GLN A 146 1.20 -0.95 -8.62
C GLN A 146 1.92 -1.13 -7.28
N CYS A 147 3.11 -1.67 -7.30
CA CYS A 147 3.84 -2.04 -6.11
C CYS A 147 4.61 -0.85 -5.52
N ILE A 148 4.32 -0.54 -4.27
CA ILE A 148 4.95 0.53 -3.51
C ILE A 148 5.28 0.06 -2.09
N ILE A 149 6.28 0.70 -1.47
CA ILE A 149 6.45 0.71 -0.02
C ILE A 149 6.11 2.11 0.47
N THR A 150 5.20 2.21 1.45
CA THR A 150 4.91 3.47 2.14
C THR A 150 5.40 3.40 3.57
N GLU A 151 6.04 4.47 4.00
CA GLU A 151 6.49 4.68 5.38
C GLU A 151 5.70 5.83 5.99
N HIS A 152 5.14 5.59 7.17
CA HIS A 152 4.48 6.60 7.99
C HIS A 152 5.28 6.72 9.28
N GLY A 153 5.98 7.82 9.44
CA GLY A 153 6.70 8.13 10.69
C GLY A 153 5.76 8.46 11.84
N PRO A 154 6.31 8.77 13.03
CA PRO A 154 5.52 9.25 14.16
C PRO A 154 4.62 10.44 13.79
N GLU A 155 3.41 10.48 14.33
CA GLU A 155 2.38 11.51 14.09
C GLU A 155 1.88 11.60 12.63
N ALA A 156 2.25 10.66 11.75
CA ALA A 156 1.76 10.63 10.39
C ALA A 156 0.31 10.14 10.34
N THR A 157 -0.53 10.84 9.59
CA THR A 157 -1.92 10.46 9.36
C THR A 157 -2.31 10.66 7.89
N ILE A 158 -3.16 9.76 7.39
CA ILE A 158 -3.91 9.98 6.15
C ILE A 158 -5.38 10.13 6.52
N GLN A 159 -5.97 11.25 6.14
CA GLN A 159 -7.36 11.53 6.41
C GLN A 159 -8.30 10.51 5.76
N THR A 160 -9.51 10.42 6.29
CA THR A 160 -10.54 9.53 5.75
C THR A 160 -10.88 9.90 4.31
N HIS A 161 -10.79 8.92 3.41
CA HIS A 161 -11.03 9.05 1.97
C HIS A 161 -11.50 7.71 1.37
N LYS A 162 -11.77 7.70 0.09
CA LYS A 162 -12.03 6.50 -0.71
C LYS A 162 -11.10 6.47 -1.90
N ASP A 163 -10.60 5.30 -2.24
CA ASP A 163 -9.95 5.07 -3.54
C ASP A 163 -10.99 4.68 -4.60
N SER A 164 -10.65 4.91 -5.87
CA SER A 164 -11.50 4.45 -6.97
C SER A 164 -11.43 2.92 -7.11
N ASN A 165 -12.48 2.23 -6.70
CA ASN A 165 -12.74 0.79 -6.95
C ASN A 165 -11.57 -0.18 -6.72
N ALA A 166 -10.70 0.10 -5.76
CA ALA A 166 -9.52 -0.71 -5.57
C ALA A 166 -9.64 -1.63 -4.35
N LYS A 167 -9.29 -2.88 -4.55
CA LYS A 167 -8.89 -3.79 -3.47
C LYS A 167 -7.36 -3.79 -3.45
N LYS A 168 -6.79 -3.55 -2.29
CA LYS A 168 -5.32 -3.48 -2.11
C LYS A 168 -4.84 -4.62 -1.24
N LEU A 169 -3.72 -5.21 -1.63
CA LEU A 169 -2.94 -6.07 -0.74
C LEU A 169 -2.01 -5.21 0.10
N HIS A 170 -2.01 -5.43 1.40
CA HIS A 170 -1.06 -4.83 2.33
C HIS A 170 -0.27 -5.92 3.03
N ILE A 171 1.06 -5.79 3.02
CA ILE A 171 1.98 -6.63 3.76
C ILE A 171 2.76 -5.70 4.70
N PRO A 172 2.49 -5.72 6.01
CA PRO A 172 3.24 -4.92 6.97
C PRO A 172 4.70 -5.39 7.07
N LEU A 173 5.62 -4.45 6.88
CA LEU A 173 7.08 -4.65 6.99
C LEU A 173 7.60 -4.22 8.37
N ALA A 174 7.01 -3.15 8.90
CA ALA A 174 7.22 -2.64 10.24
C ALA A 174 5.91 -2.03 10.77
N THR A 175 5.65 -2.18 12.05
CA THR A 175 4.48 -1.61 12.71
C THR A 175 4.74 -1.36 14.19
N ASN A 176 3.81 -0.71 14.86
CA ASN A 176 3.74 -0.55 16.29
C ASN A 176 2.27 -0.54 16.74
N GLU A 177 1.99 -0.69 18.02
CA GLU A 177 0.63 -0.83 18.55
C GLU A 177 -0.29 0.38 18.28
N GLN A 178 0.30 1.56 18.05
CA GLN A 178 -0.44 2.81 17.78
C GLN A 178 -0.49 3.15 16.28
N ALA A 179 0.02 2.26 15.41
CA ALA A 179 -0.09 2.39 13.97
C ALA A 179 -1.37 1.69 13.49
N LEU A 180 -2.42 2.46 13.26
CA LEU A 180 -3.76 1.96 12.99
C LEU A 180 -4.18 2.21 11.54
N PHE A 181 -4.88 1.25 10.97
CA PHE A 181 -5.73 1.43 9.80
C PHE A 181 -7.17 1.63 10.24
N THR A 182 -7.89 2.54 9.59
CA THR A 182 -9.23 2.92 10.02
C THR A 182 -10.22 2.76 8.89
N PHE A 183 -11.46 2.35 9.21
CA PHE A 183 -12.58 2.30 8.28
C PHE A 183 -13.80 3.01 8.83
N GLY A 184 -14.64 3.46 7.90
CA GLY A 184 -15.84 4.23 8.19
C GLY A 184 -15.58 5.73 8.08
N GLU A 185 -16.64 6.49 7.82
CA GLU A 185 -16.56 7.95 7.62
C GLU A 185 -16.00 8.67 8.85
N ASN A 186 -16.37 8.19 10.04
CA ASN A 186 -15.89 8.70 11.33
C ASN A 186 -14.84 7.79 11.99
N ARG A 187 -14.18 6.90 11.22
CA ARG A 187 -13.14 5.98 11.70
C ARG A 187 -13.65 5.04 12.81
N GLU A 188 -14.85 4.52 12.65
CA GLU A 188 -15.52 3.68 13.65
C GLU A 188 -14.80 2.35 13.90
N VAL A 189 -14.12 1.83 12.86
CA VAL A 189 -13.34 0.60 12.96
C VAL A 189 -11.87 0.97 12.88
N LYS A 190 -11.11 0.58 13.91
CA LYS A 190 -9.65 0.74 13.97
C LYS A 190 -9.00 -0.60 14.23
N PHE A 191 -7.96 -0.91 13.52
CA PHE A 191 -7.19 -2.13 13.76
C PHE A 191 -5.72 -1.94 13.43
N ASN A 192 -4.89 -2.73 14.11
CA ASN A 192 -3.46 -2.81 13.87
C ASN A 192 -3.16 -4.03 12.99
N MET A 193 -2.32 -3.86 11.98
CA MET A 193 -1.88 -4.96 11.13
C MET A 193 -0.57 -5.54 11.66
N ARG A 194 -0.47 -6.87 11.64
CA ARG A 194 0.71 -7.61 12.14
C ARG A 194 1.71 -7.84 11.02
N VAL A 195 3.01 -7.67 11.32
CA VAL A 195 4.10 -8.06 10.41
C VAL A 195 4.02 -9.55 10.09
N GLY A 196 4.33 -9.92 8.86
CA GLY A 196 4.31 -11.30 8.39
C GLY A 196 2.93 -11.81 7.96
N LYS A 197 1.90 -10.96 7.99
CA LYS A 197 0.55 -11.29 7.48
C LYS A 197 0.25 -10.54 6.19
N ILE A 198 -0.69 -11.08 5.43
CA ILE A 198 -1.24 -10.45 4.21
C ILE A 198 -2.66 -9.99 4.51
N TYR A 199 -2.97 -8.76 4.15
CA TYR A 199 -4.29 -8.17 4.29
C TYR A 199 -4.84 -7.76 2.93
N ILE A 200 -6.11 -8.08 2.67
CA ILE A 200 -6.88 -7.45 1.59
C ILE A 200 -7.68 -6.32 2.21
N LEU A 201 -7.55 -5.11 1.68
CA LEU A 201 -8.27 -3.93 2.15
C LEU A 201 -9.30 -3.48 1.12
N ASN A 202 -10.50 -3.18 1.61
CA ASN A 202 -11.56 -2.56 0.82
C ASN A 202 -11.35 -1.04 0.79
N THR A 203 -10.44 -0.57 -0.04
CA THR A 203 -10.13 0.86 -0.13
C THR A 203 -11.16 1.67 -0.92
N SER A 204 -12.16 1.03 -1.54
CA SER A 204 -13.35 1.71 -2.06
C SER A 204 -14.32 2.15 -0.95
N ALA A 205 -14.19 1.63 0.25
CA ALA A 205 -14.86 2.14 1.44
C ALA A 205 -14.08 3.31 2.07
N PHE A 206 -14.75 4.13 2.88
CA PHE A 206 -14.08 5.16 3.68
C PHE A 206 -13.01 4.55 4.56
N HIS A 207 -11.77 4.99 4.37
CA HIS A 207 -10.62 4.49 5.12
C HIS A 207 -9.58 5.59 5.36
N GLY A 208 -8.66 5.33 6.27
CA GLY A 208 -7.56 6.22 6.59
C GLY A 208 -6.50 5.49 7.41
N THR A 209 -5.44 6.21 7.78
CA THR A 209 -4.36 5.67 8.61
C THR A 209 -3.92 6.65 9.68
N GLU A 210 -3.46 6.12 10.82
CA GLU A 210 -2.92 6.88 11.93
C GLU A 210 -1.65 6.18 12.43
N ASN A 211 -0.60 6.92 12.72
CA ASN A 211 0.56 6.41 13.43
C ASN A 211 0.92 7.35 14.58
N TYR A 212 0.39 7.09 15.75
CA TYR A 212 0.70 7.84 16.96
C TYR A 212 1.82 7.20 17.81
N GLY A 213 2.44 6.14 17.29
CA GLY A 213 3.58 5.49 17.91
C GLY A 213 4.90 6.21 17.65
N GLU A 214 5.92 5.83 18.41
CA GLU A 214 7.27 6.44 18.32
C GLU A 214 8.11 5.89 17.15
N SER A 215 7.67 4.82 16.51
CA SER A 215 8.39 4.18 15.39
C SER A 215 7.65 4.28 14.08
N THR A 216 8.39 4.18 12.98
CA THR A 216 7.82 4.18 11.63
C THR A 216 7.00 2.90 11.39
N ARG A 217 5.81 3.09 10.84
CA ARG A 217 5.02 2.05 10.20
C ARG A 217 5.43 1.97 8.72
N ALA A 218 5.73 0.79 8.23
CA ALA A 218 6.05 0.55 6.82
C ALA A 218 5.19 -0.57 6.26
N HIS A 219 4.54 -0.34 5.14
CA HIS A 219 3.73 -1.34 4.44
C HIS A 219 4.13 -1.45 2.98
N PHE A 220 4.26 -2.69 2.55
CA PHE A 220 4.24 -3.05 1.16
C PHE A 220 2.79 -3.01 0.69
N ILE A 221 2.50 -2.27 -0.37
CA ILE A 221 1.14 -2.09 -0.90
C ILE A 221 1.15 -2.48 -2.36
N THR A 222 0.18 -3.31 -2.75
CA THR A 222 0.05 -3.76 -4.13
C THR A 222 -1.41 -4.05 -4.48
N ARG A 223 -1.67 -4.58 -5.66
CA ARG A 223 -3.02 -4.95 -6.12
C ARG A 223 -3.41 -6.34 -5.64
N VAL A 224 -4.69 -6.64 -5.68
CA VAL A 224 -5.20 -8.02 -5.62
C VAL A 224 -5.21 -8.56 -7.05
N ASP A 225 -4.47 -9.63 -7.30
CA ASP A 225 -4.68 -10.46 -8.49
C ASP A 225 -5.79 -11.48 -8.18
N GLU A 226 -6.97 -11.20 -8.70
CA GLU A 226 -8.16 -11.98 -8.46
C GLU A 226 -8.08 -13.39 -9.00
N THR A 227 -7.27 -13.60 -10.05
CA THR A 227 -7.10 -14.90 -10.69
C THR A 227 -6.22 -15.84 -9.88
N ARG A 228 -5.39 -15.28 -8.97
CA ARG A 228 -4.41 -16.03 -8.18
C ARG A 228 -4.61 -15.96 -6.67
N ILE A 229 -5.49 -15.11 -6.20
CA ILE A 229 -5.64 -14.91 -4.75
C ILE A 229 -6.02 -16.20 -4.01
N GLN A 230 -6.74 -17.10 -4.68
CA GLN A 230 -7.12 -18.40 -4.11
C GLN A 230 -5.96 -19.41 -4.07
N ASP A 231 -4.92 -19.18 -4.87
CA ASP A 231 -3.74 -20.03 -4.95
C ASP A 231 -2.66 -19.61 -3.92
N VAL A 232 -2.89 -18.52 -3.19
CA VAL A 232 -1.98 -18.04 -2.15
C VAL A 232 -1.97 -19.03 -0.99
N ILE A 233 -0.95 -19.84 -0.95
CA ILE A 233 -0.69 -20.81 0.14
C ILE A 233 0.59 -20.42 0.87
N ALA A 234 0.64 -20.71 2.17
CA ALA A 234 1.87 -20.58 2.94
C ALA A 234 2.95 -21.47 2.32
N LEU A 235 4.10 -20.92 2.03
CA LEU A 235 5.28 -21.62 1.57
C LEU A 235 6.08 -22.16 2.77
#